data_2256d56d1881f78884ac4a7e133a3c0e
#
_entry.id   2256d56d1881f78884ac4a7e133a3c0e
#
_cell.length_a   1.000
_cell.length_b   1.000
_cell.length_c   1.000
_cell.angle_alpha   90.00
_cell.angle_beta   90.00
_cell.angle_gamma   90.00
#
_symmetry.space_group_name_H-M   'P 1'
#
loop_
_entity.id
_entity.type
_entity.pdbx_description
1 polymer ?
#
loop_
_entity_poly.entity_id
_entity_poly.type
_entity_poly.pdbx_seq_one_letter_code
_entity_poly.pdbx_strand_id
1 'polypeptide(L)'
;MSKVGINGFGRIGRLVLRRLFEVKSNIDVVAINDLTSPKILAYLLKHDSNYGPFPWSVDFTEDSLIVDGKSIAVYAEKEAKNIPWKAKGAEIIVECTGFYTSAEKSQAHLDAGAKKVLISAPAGEMKTIVYNVNDDTLDGNDTIVSVASCTTNCLAPMAKALHDSFGIEVGTMTTIHAYTGTQSLVDGPRGKDLRASRAAAENIIPHTTGAAKAIGLVIPELSGKLKGHAQRVPVKTGSVTELVSILGKKVTAEEVNNALKQATTNNESFGYTDEEIVSSDIIGSHFGSVFDATQTEITAVGDLQLVKTVAWYDNEYGFVTQLIRTLEKFAKL
;
A
#
# COMPACT_ATOMS: atom_id res chain seq x y z
N MET A 1 1.54 24.81 -3.42
CA MET A 1 1.67 23.46 -4.01
C MET A 1 2.99 22.87 -3.57
N SER A 2 2.96 21.74 -2.89
CA SER A 2 4.18 21.03 -2.50
C SER A 2 4.73 20.29 -3.71
N LYS A 3 6.03 20.47 -4.00
CA LYS A 3 6.70 19.86 -5.14
C LYS A 3 7.25 18.50 -4.78
N VAL A 4 6.90 17.49 -5.57
CA VAL A 4 7.22 16.09 -5.31
C VAL A 4 8.05 15.48 -6.44
N GLY A 5 9.02 14.65 -6.07
CA GLY A 5 9.70 13.73 -6.97
C GLY A 5 9.21 12.30 -6.76
N ILE A 6 9.15 11.51 -7.82
CA ILE A 6 8.83 10.07 -7.75
C ILE A 6 10.09 9.29 -8.15
N ASN A 7 10.62 8.48 -7.24
CA ASN A 7 11.72 7.56 -7.54
C ASN A 7 11.16 6.16 -7.81
N GLY A 8 11.28 5.68 -9.05
CA GLY A 8 10.67 4.46 -9.56
C GLY A 8 9.27 4.69 -10.12
N PHE A 9 9.17 4.66 -11.44
CA PHE A 9 7.90 4.85 -12.15
C PHE A 9 7.31 3.53 -12.65
N GLY A 10 7.42 2.49 -11.77
CA GLY A 10 6.79 1.19 -11.93
C GLY A 10 5.28 1.24 -11.70
N ARG A 11 4.66 0.13 -11.28
CA ARG A 11 3.22 0.08 -10.99
C ARG A 11 2.78 1.17 -10.03
N ILE A 12 3.40 1.23 -8.84
CA ILE A 12 3.02 2.15 -7.78
C ILE A 12 3.29 3.60 -8.18
N GLY A 13 4.48 3.94 -8.67
CA GLY A 13 4.81 5.31 -9.08
C GLY A 13 3.87 5.88 -10.16
N ARG A 14 3.49 5.06 -11.15
CA ARG A 14 2.50 5.47 -12.16
C ARG A 14 1.11 5.68 -11.57
N LEU A 15 0.67 4.80 -10.68
CA LEU A 15 -0.62 4.95 -10.01
C LEU A 15 -0.66 6.15 -9.06
N VAL A 16 0.47 6.49 -8.40
CA VAL A 16 0.59 7.73 -7.63
C VAL A 16 0.30 8.94 -8.53
N LEU A 17 0.93 9.03 -9.69
CA LEU A 17 0.67 10.14 -10.62
C LEU A 17 -0.79 10.15 -11.10
N ARG A 18 -1.31 9.00 -11.55
CA ARG A 18 -2.71 8.87 -11.98
C ARG A 18 -3.67 9.35 -10.90
N ARG A 19 -3.49 8.89 -9.67
CA ARG A 19 -4.39 9.22 -8.56
C ARG A 19 -4.33 10.68 -8.16
N LEU A 20 -3.14 11.30 -8.18
CA LEU A 20 -3.00 12.75 -7.95
C LEU A 20 -3.80 13.59 -8.94
N PHE A 21 -3.83 13.19 -10.22
CA PHE A 21 -4.66 13.83 -11.24
C PHE A 21 -6.15 13.61 -10.98
N GLU A 22 -6.57 12.40 -10.67
CA GLU A 22 -7.97 12.04 -10.43
C GLU A 22 -8.58 12.81 -9.26
N VAL A 23 -7.84 12.94 -8.15
CA VAL A 23 -8.31 13.69 -6.97
C VAL A 23 -8.06 15.19 -7.06
N LYS A 24 -7.47 15.65 -8.17
CA LYS A 24 -7.08 17.07 -8.37
C LYS A 24 -6.25 17.59 -7.20
N SER A 25 -5.27 16.79 -6.77
CA SER A 25 -4.44 17.10 -5.63
C SER A 25 -3.65 18.40 -5.81
N ASN A 26 -3.38 19.09 -4.70
CA ASN A 26 -2.47 20.24 -4.67
C ASN A 26 -0.98 19.83 -4.66
N ILE A 27 -0.67 18.55 -4.86
CA ILE A 27 0.69 18.05 -5.02
C ILE A 27 1.14 18.23 -6.46
N ASP A 28 2.33 18.78 -6.61
CA ASP A 28 2.95 19.05 -7.91
C ASP A 28 4.10 18.08 -8.18
N VAL A 29 3.91 17.08 -9.04
CA VAL A 29 4.98 16.19 -9.47
C VAL A 29 5.86 16.93 -10.48
N VAL A 30 7.11 17.21 -10.11
CA VAL A 30 8.06 17.99 -10.93
C VAL A 30 9.17 17.15 -11.55
N ALA A 31 9.42 15.96 -11.01
CA ALA A 31 10.45 15.05 -11.51
C ALA A 31 10.11 13.59 -11.23
N ILE A 32 10.55 12.72 -12.13
CA ILE A 32 10.50 11.28 -12.03
C ILE A 32 11.92 10.76 -12.25
N ASN A 33 12.33 9.74 -11.50
CA ASN A 33 13.54 8.99 -11.79
C ASN A 33 13.16 7.52 -12.07
N ASP A 34 13.55 7.03 -13.24
CA ASP A 34 13.39 5.62 -13.63
C ASP A 34 14.45 5.28 -14.69
N LEU A 35 14.97 4.05 -14.68
CA LEU A 35 16.01 3.62 -15.62
C LEU A 35 15.49 3.34 -17.04
N THR A 36 14.19 3.56 -17.25
CA THR A 36 13.49 3.35 -18.53
C THR A 36 13.31 4.68 -19.27
N SER A 37 13.26 4.64 -20.61
CA SER A 37 13.12 5.84 -21.42
C SER A 37 11.75 6.55 -21.24
N PRO A 38 11.67 7.88 -21.38
CA PRO A 38 10.42 8.64 -21.30
C PRO A 38 9.33 8.10 -22.22
N LYS A 39 9.69 7.65 -23.43
CA LYS A 39 8.75 7.04 -24.39
C LYS A 39 8.03 5.83 -23.80
N ILE A 40 8.75 4.92 -23.15
CA ILE A 40 8.16 3.71 -22.55
C ILE A 40 7.34 4.08 -21.31
N LEU A 41 7.82 5.03 -20.49
CA LEU A 41 7.11 5.50 -19.32
C LEU A 41 5.78 6.18 -19.72
N ALA A 42 5.79 7.02 -20.76
CA ALA A 42 4.58 7.65 -21.30
C ALA A 42 3.58 6.60 -21.81
N TYR A 43 4.03 5.59 -22.56
CA TYR A 43 3.18 4.50 -23.03
C TYR A 43 2.52 3.75 -21.86
N LEU A 44 3.31 3.36 -20.85
CA LEU A 44 2.82 2.62 -19.69
C LEU A 44 1.96 3.48 -18.76
N LEU A 45 2.11 4.80 -18.74
CA LEU A 45 1.21 5.71 -18.03
C LEU A 45 -0.15 5.78 -18.74
N LYS A 46 -0.12 5.87 -20.09
CA LYS A 46 -1.31 6.00 -20.91
C LYS A 46 -2.19 4.74 -20.88
N HIS A 47 -1.57 3.57 -20.88
CA HIS A 47 -2.24 2.27 -20.96
C HIS A 47 -1.96 1.44 -19.72
N ASP A 48 -3.02 0.95 -19.09
CA ASP A 48 -2.93 0.10 -17.91
C ASP A 48 -3.88 -1.09 -18.01
N SER A 49 -3.36 -2.30 -17.83
CA SER A 49 -4.13 -3.54 -17.99
C SER A 49 -5.15 -3.76 -16.88
N ASN A 50 -4.95 -3.14 -15.71
CA ASN A 50 -5.87 -3.25 -14.57
C ASN A 50 -6.92 -2.14 -14.56
N TYR A 51 -6.49 -0.89 -14.85
CA TYR A 51 -7.31 0.31 -14.66
C TYR A 51 -7.67 1.04 -15.95
N GLY A 52 -7.30 0.46 -17.10
CA GLY A 52 -7.65 1.02 -18.42
C GLY A 52 -6.86 2.29 -18.79
N PRO A 53 -7.31 3.00 -19.81
CA PRO A 53 -6.61 4.17 -20.33
C PRO A 53 -6.61 5.31 -19.30
N PHE A 54 -5.49 6.06 -19.26
CA PHE A 54 -5.41 7.30 -18.48
C PHE A 54 -6.17 8.41 -19.23
N PRO A 55 -7.14 9.09 -18.61
CA PRO A 55 -8.05 10.00 -19.33
C PRO A 55 -7.43 11.35 -19.71
N TRP A 56 -6.23 11.67 -19.22
CA TRP A 56 -5.51 12.90 -19.56
C TRP A 56 -4.52 12.66 -20.70
N SER A 57 -4.17 13.73 -21.41
CA SER A 57 -3.15 13.66 -22.47
C SER A 57 -1.79 13.30 -21.91
N VAL A 58 -1.07 12.42 -22.61
CA VAL A 58 0.30 12.02 -22.26
C VAL A 58 1.14 12.07 -23.50
N ASP A 59 2.24 12.82 -23.43
CA ASP A 59 3.29 12.90 -24.45
C ASP A 59 4.67 12.86 -23.78
N PHE A 60 5.74 12.93 -24.54
CA PHE A 60 7.10 12.87 -24.02
C PHE A 60 8.08 13.64 -24.90
N THR A 61 9.19 14.04 -24.30
CA THR A 61 10.43 14.48 -24.97
C THR A 61 11.57 13.50 -24.66
N GLU A 62 12.79 13.83 -25.00
CA GLU A 62 13.97 13.00 -24.67
C GLU A 62 14.22 12.92 -23.15
N ASP A 63 13.80 13.93 -22.40
CA ASP A 63 14.10 14.11 -20.98
C ASP A 63 12.87 14.40 -20.09
N SER A 64 11.67 14.29 -20.63
CA SER A 64 10.46 14.68 -19.90
C SER A 64 9.24 13.86 -20.31
N LEU A 65 8.30 13.69 -19.37
CA LEU A 65 6.89 13.37 -19.67
C LEU A 65 6.09 14.67 -19.73
N ILE A 66 5.15 14.73 -20.67
CA ILE A 66 4.20 15.83 -20.76
C ILE A 66 2.82 15.28 -20.45
N VAL A 67 2.26 15.66 -19.31
CA VAL A 67 0.96 15.17 -18.82
C VAL A 67 0.01 16.35 -18.70
N ASP A 68 -1.07 16.32 -19.45
CA ASP A 68 -2.05 17.42 -19.51
C ASP A 68 -1.40 18.80 -19.73
N GLY A 69 -0.44 18.84 -20.68
CA GLY A 69 0.34 20.02 -21.03
C GLY A 69 1.45 20.41 -20.05
N LYS A 70 1.58 19.72 -18.92
CA LYS A 70 2.59 19.96 -17.90
C LYS A 70 3.82 19.07 -18.11
N SER A 71 5.00 19.68 -18.15
CA SER A 71 6.27 18.94 -18.26
C SER A 71 6.77 18.46 -16.89
N ILE A 72 7.08 17.17 -16.82
CA ILE A 72 7.67 16.47 -15.66
C ILE A 72 9.02 15.94 -16.10
N ALA A 73 10.12 16.40 -15.49
CA ALA A 73 11.45 15.95 -15.85
C ALA A 73 11.64 14.46 -15.57
N VAL A 74 12.35 13.75 -16.43
CA VAL A 74 12.68 12.32 -16.27
C VAL A 74 14.18 12.16 -16.18
N TYR A 75 14.64 11.54 -15.11
CA TYR A 75 16.04 11.18 -14.86
C TYR A 75 16.21 9.66 -14.90
N ALA A 76 17.42 9.20 -15.16
CA ALA A 76 17.76 7.77 -15.21
C ALA A 76 18.98 7.45 -14.34
N GLU A 77 18.98 7.98 -13.11
CA GLU A 77 20.06 7.80 -12.16
C GLU A 77 19.87 6.52 -11.33
N LYS A 78 20.91 5.67 -11.26
CA LYS A 78 20.91 4.46 -10.45
C LYS A 78 21.03 4.77 -8.96
N GLU A 79 21.87 5.74 -8.62
CA GLU A 79 22.16 6.12 -7.25
C GLU A 79 21.31 7.33 -6.85
N ALA A 80 20.46 7.18 -5.86
CA ALA A 80 19.52 8.22 -5.43
C ALA A 80 20.20 9.55 -5.08
N LYS A 81 21.41 9.52 -4.52
CA LYS A 81 22.19 10.72 -4.18
C LYS A 81 22.57 11.59 -5.38
N ASN A 82 22.55 11.02 -6.59
CA ASN A 82 22.89 11.73 -7.83
C ASN A 82 21.67 12.33 -8.54
N ILE A 83 20.45 11.99 -8.10
CA ILE A 83 19.22 12.51 -8.71
C ILE A 83 19.10 13.99 -8.38
N PRO A 84 18.94 14.88 -9.38
CA PRO A 84 18.97 16.31 -9.13
C PRO A 84 17.64 16.87 -8.61
N TRP A 85 17.14 16.31 -7.48
CA TRP A 85 15.87 16.73 -6.87
C TRP A 85 15.81 18.23 -6.58
N LYS A 86 16.91 18.75 -6.04
CA LYS A 86 17.02 20.18 -5.72
C LYS A 86 16.87 21.08 -6.95
N ALA A 87 17.42 20.66 -8.09
CA ALA A 87 17.37 21.47 -9.33
C ALA A 87 15.94 21.65 -9.86
N LYS A 88 15.03 20.71 -9.56
CA LYS A 88 13.60 20.82 -9.88
C LYS A 88 12.76 21.32 -8.72
N GLY A 89 13.37 21.55 -7.57
CA GLY A 89 12.69 21.97 -6.36
C GLY A 89 11.78 20.89 -5.77
N ALA A 90 12.06 19.62 -6.04
CA ALA A 90 11.34 18.50 -5.41
C ALA A 90 11.69 18.45 -3.92
N GLU A 91 10.72 18.77 -3.07
CA GLU A 91 10.91 18.82 -1.62
C GLU A 91 10.61 17.48 -0.94
N ILE A 92 9.66 16.72 -1.47
CA ILE A 92 9.27 15.42 -0.94
C ILE A 92 9.49 14.37 -2.02
N ILE A 93 10.12 13.26 -1.67
CA ILE A 93 10.30 12.14 -2.58
C ILE A 93 9.37 11.00 -2.20
N VAL A 94 8.60 10.51 -3.17
CA VAL A 94 7.86 9.26 -3.06
C VAL A 94 8.75 8.15 -3.59
N GLU A 95 9.24 7.31 -2.69
CA GLU A 95 10.14 6.20 -3.01
C GLU A 95 9.34 4.95 -3.40
N CYS A 96 9.37 4.58 -4.67
CA CYS A 96 8.59 3.49 -5.26
C CYS A 96 9.44 2.41 -5.93
N THR A 97 10.77 2.41 -5.74
CA THR A 97 11.66 1.41 -6.37
C THR A 97 11.71 0.10 -5.60
N GLY A 98 11.45 0.13 -4.28
CA GLY A 98 11.67 -0.98 -3.38
C GLY A 98 13.12 -1.22 -2.99
N PHE A 99 14.08 -0.36 -3.40
CA PHE A 99 15.50 -0.48 -3.03
C PHE A 99 15.86 0.34 -1.78
N TYR A 100 15.26 1.50 -1.61
CA TYR A 100 15.53 2.44 -0.50
C TYR A 100 14.51 2.25 0.62
N THR A 101 14.44 1.02 1.17
CA THR A 101 13.45 0.59 2.17
C THR A 101 14.00 0.59 3.59
N SER A 102 14.78 1.60 3.95
CA SER A 102 15.21 1.89 5.32
C SER A 102 15.54 3.37 5.45
N ALA A 103 15.54 3.91 6.66
CA ALA A 103 15.92 5.30 6.92
C ALA A 103 17.33 5.59 6.41
N GLU A 104 18.29 4.70 6.70
CA GLU A 104 19.70 4.80 6.26
C GLU A 104 19.81 4.92 4.73
N LYS A 105 19.16 4.02 4.00
CA LYS A 105 19.22 4.03 2.53
C LYS A 105 18.52 5.26 1.96
N SER A 106 17.37 5.63 2.51
CA SER A 106 16.57 6.77 2.06
C SER A 106 17.22 8.11 2.35
N GLN A 107 18.23 8.17 3.25
CA GLN A 107 19.05 9.35 3.48
C GLN A 107 19.66 9.89 2.17
N ALA A 108 19.95 9.00 1.20
CA ALA A 108 20.47 9.39 -0.11
C ALA A 108 19.58 10.41 -0.86
N HIS A 109 18.27 10.38 -0.64
CA HIS A 109 17.35 11.37 -1.22
C HIS A 109 17.46 12.73 -0.52
N LEU A 110 17.65 12.75 0.79
CA LEU A 110 17.87 13.95 1.56
C LEU A 110 19.22 14.58 1.17
N ASP A 111 20.25 13.76 0.99
CA ASP A 111 21.59 14.20 0.52
C ASP A 111 21.51 14.79 -0.90
N ALA A 112 20.59 14.32 -1.73
CA ALA A 112 20.29 14.85 -3.06
C ALA A 112 19.42 16.13 -3.03
N GLY A 113 19.10 16.62 -1.83
CA GLY A 113 18.45 17.92 -1.60
C GLY A 113 16.94 17.88 -1.40
N ALA A 114 16.34 16.71 -1.24
CA ALA A 114 14.97 16.59 -0.74
C ALA A 114 14.91 16.96 0.75
N LYS A 115 13.73 17.36 1.23
CA LYS A 115 13.47 17.63 2.65
C LYS A 115 12.83 16.43 3.35
N LYS A 116 12.03 15.66 2.61
CA LYS A 116 11.23 14.56 3.14
C LYS A 116 11.21 13.37 2.17
N VAL A 117 11.05 12.18 2.70
CA VAL A 117 10.89 10.92 1.92
C VAL A 117 9.70 10.14 2.43
N LEU A 118 8.82 9.74 1.53
CA LEU A 118 7.69 8.84 1.78
C LEU A 118 7.95 7.51 1.08
N ILE A 119 8.18 6.44 1.84
CA ILE A 119 8.53 5.12 1.31
C ILE A 119 7.25 4.30 1.09
N SER A 120 7.02 3.84 -0.14
CA SER A 120 5.85 3.05 -0.54
C SER A 120 5.97 1.55 -0.24
N ALA A 121 6.72 1.18 0.78
CA ALA A 121 6.99 -0.21 1.17
C ALA A 121 7.31 -0.31 2.66
N PRO A 122 7.20 -1.50 3.28
CA PRO A 122 7.71 -1.74 4.63
C PRO A 122 9.21 -1.41 4.71
N ALA A 123 9.62 -0.65 5.69
CA ALA A 123 10.97 -0.07 5.77
C ALA A 123 11.69 -0.36 7.09
N GLY A 124 11.51 -1.55 7.66
CA GLY A 124 12.14 -1.96 8.92
C GLY A 124 11.50 -1.29 10.14
N GLU A 125 12.31 -1.10 11.18
CA GLU A 125 11.88 -0.50 12.46
C GLU A 125 12.02 1.04 12.39
N MET A 126 11.13 1.67 11.62
CA MET A 126 11.04 3.12 11.50
C MET A 126 9.61 3.58 11.58
N LYS A 127 9.39 4.89 11.68
CA LYS A 127 8.04 5.46 11.70
C LYS A 127 7.25 4.98 10.49
N THR A 128 6.20 4.24 10.79
CA THR A 128 5.34 3.59 9.80
C THR A 128 3.91 4.06 10.00
N ILE A 129 3.30 4.55 8.93
CA ILE A 129 1.98 5.20 8.95
C ILE A 129 0.99 4.38 8.14
N VAL A 130 -0.18 4.16 8.72
CA VAL A 130 -1.40 3.73 8.02
C VAL A 130 -2.44 4.82 8.24
N TYR A 131 -2.90 5.40 7.14
CA TYR A 131 -3.86 6.52 7.18
C TYR A 131 -5.16 6.13 7.89
N ASN A 132 -5.70 7.02 8.71
CA ASN A 132 -6.85 6.79 9.60
C ASN A 132 -6.64 5.69 10.68
N VAL A 133 -5.40 5.28 10.93
CA VAL A 133 -5.07 4.35 12.03
C VAL A 133 -4.12 5.01 13.02
N ASN A 134 -3.00 5.55 12.54
CA ASN A 134 -1.98 6.22 13.36
C ASN A 134 -1.34 7.44 12.67
N ASP A 135 -1.97 7.97 11.64
CA ASP A 135 -1.45 9.14 10.91
C ASP A 135 -1.46 10.45 11.73
N ASP A 136 -2.17 10.46 12.86
CA ASP A 136 -2.12 11.51 13.86
C ASP A 136 -0.75 11.59 14.58
N THR A 137 0.04 10.52 14.51
CA THR A 137 1.41 10.49 15.04
C THR A 137 2.44 11.22 14.18
N LEU A 138 2.07 11.59 12.93
CA LEU A 138 2.95 12.38 12.07
C LEU A 138 3.15 13.78 12.64
N ASP A 139 4.39 14.25 12.63
CA ASP A 139 4.74 15.60 13.06
C ASP A 139 5.74 16.28 12.12
N GLY A 140 5.99 17.59 12.34
CA GLY A 140 6.86 18.39 11.47
C GLY A 140 8.34 17.98 11.47
N ASN A 141 8.80 17.18 12.42
CA ASN A 141 10.19 16.71 12.53
C ASN A 141 10.41 15.41 11.74
N ASP A 142 9.32 14.76 11.30
CA ASP A 142 9.43 13.55 10.49
C ASP A 142 10.02 13.88 9.12
N THR A 143 11.13 13.26 8.77
CA THR A 143 11.79 13.45 7.48
C THR A 143 11.70 12.23 6.58
N ILE A 144 11.70 11.02 7.14
CA ILE A 144 11.59 9.76 6.40
C ILE A 144 10.54 8.90 7.08
N VAL A 145 9.47 8.57 6.37
CA VAL A 145 8.38 7.72 6.88
C VAL A 145 8.00 6.65 5.86
N SER A 146 7.54 5.50 6.37
CA SER A 146 7.00 4.41 5.57
C SER A 146 5.48 4.44 5.60
N VAL A 147 4.80 4.16 4.48
CA VAL A 147 3.35 3.90 4.46
C VAL A 147 3.02 2.40 4.50
N ALA A 148 3.92 1.61 5.04
CA ALA A 148 3.78 0.15 5.19
C ALA A 148 3.56 -0.60 3.85
N SER A 149 2.87 -1.74 3.89
CA SER A 149 2.46 -2.50 2.71
C SER A 149 0.95 -2.36 2.44
N CYS A 150 0.52 -2.76 1.24
CA CYS A 150 -0.90 -2.86 0.91
C CYS A 150 -1.66 -3.77 1.90
N THR A 151 -1.06 -4.91 2.26
CA THR A 151 -1.64 -5.84 3.23
C THR A 151 -1.74 -5.23 4.63
N THR A 152 -0.73 -4.45 5.06
CA THR A 152 -0.80 -3.74 6.35
C THR A 152 -1.91 -2.68 6.34
N ASN A 153 -2.08 -1.95 5.23
CA ASN A 153 -3.16 -0.98 5.06
C ASN A 153 -4.56 -1.62 5.05
N CYS A 154 -4.67 -2.89 4.66
CA CYS A 154 -5.90 -3.65 4.77
C CYS A 154 -6.14 -4.17 6.20
N LEU A 155 -5.12 -4.78 6.81
CA LEU A 155 -5.24 -5.44 8.11
C LEU A 155 -5.41 -4.43 9.26
N ALA A 156 -4.69 -3.30 9.24
CA ALA A 156 -4.62 -2.40 10.39
C ALA A 156 -5.96 -1.78 10.78
N PRO A 157 -6.80 -1.23 9.87
CA PRO A 157 -8.10 -0.69 10.25
C PRO A 157 -9.02 -1.73 10.86
N MET A 158 -9.08 -2.95 10.30
CA MET A 158 -9.88 -4.06 10.80
C MET A 158 -9.37 -4.53 12.17
N ALA A 159 -8.06 -4.73 12.32
CA ALA A 159 -7.46 -5.15 13.59
C ALA A 159 -7.62 -4.09 14.68
N LYS A 160 -7.51 -2.80 14.34
CA LYS A 160 -7.73 -1.70 15.29
C LYS A 160 -9.18 -1.70 15.79
N ALA A 161 -10.16 -1.78 14.88
CA ALA A 161 -11.57 -1.77 15.23
C ALA A 161 -11.93 -2.97 16.14
N LEU A 162 -11.41 -4.16 15.84
CA LEU A 162 -11.58 -5.34 16.68
C LEU A 162 -10.92 -5.18 18.05
N HIS A 163 -9.68 -4.67 18.08
CA HIS A 163 -8.94 -4.50 19.31
C HIS A 163 -9.58 -3.48 20.23
N ASP A 164 -9.94 -2.32 19.69
CA ASP A 164 -10.57 -1.24 20.45
C ASP A 164 -11.93 -1.67 21.02
N SER A 165 -12.69 -2.51 20.31
CA SER A 165 -14.02 -2.96 20.73
C SER A 165 -14.00 -4.16 21.66
N PHE A 166 -13.10 -5.11 21.44
CA PHE A 166 -13.18 -6.43 22.08
C PHE A 166 -11.84 -6.91 22.69
N GLY A 167 -10.72 -6.25 22.38
CA GLY A 167 -9.37 -6.69 22.76
C GLY A 167 -8.92 -7.91 21.97
N ILE A 168 -7.89 -7.80 21.15
CA ILE A 168 -7.24 -8.96 20.51
C ILE A 168 -6.16 -9.49 21.47
N GLU A 169 -6.28 -10.77 21.86
CA GLU A 169 -5.28 -11.45 22.68
C GLU A 169 -4.19 -12.08 21.81
N VAL A 170 -4.58 -12.83 20.80
CA VAL A 170 -3.69 -13.48 19.85
C VAL A 170 -4.44 -13.73 18.54
N GLY A 171 -3.72 -13.77 17.42
CA GLY A 171 -4.32 -14.04 16.13
C GLY A 171 -3.33 -14.48 15.05
N THR A 172 -3.88 -15.04 13.99
CA THR A 172 -3.16 -15.32 12.76
C THR A 172 -3.90 -14.73 11.58
N MET A 173 -3.15 -14.13 10.67
CA MET A 173 -3.72 -13.60 9.43
C MET A 173 -3.21 -14.39 8.23
N THR A 174 -4.08 -14.59 7.26
CA THR A 174 -3.72 -15.10 5.93
C THR A 174 -4.16 -14.07 4.91
N THR A 175 -3.25 -13.64 4.04
CA THR A 175 -3.66 -12.88 2.86
C THR A 175 -3.62 -13.74 1.62
N ILE A 176 -4.75 -13.84 0.93
CA ILE A 176 -4.87 -14.39 -0.41
C ILE A 176 -4.66 -13.22 -1.37
N HIS A 177 -3.47 -13.19 -1.98
CA HIS A 177 -2.95 -11.99 -2.60
C HIS A 177 -2.75 -12.17 -4.11
N ALA A 178 -3.17 -11.20 -4.89
CA ALA A 178 -2.88 -11.14 -6.31
C ALA A 178 -1.36 -11.25 -6.59
N TYR A 179 -0.97 -11.79 -7.73
CA TYR A 179 0.44 -11.81 -8.12
C TYR A 179 0.99 -10.41 -8.31
N THR A 180 2.29 -10.25 -8.15
CA THR A 180 2.98 -8.96 -8.31
C THR A 180 4.24 -9.11 -9.13
N GLY A 181 4.83 -7.99 -9.56
CA GLY A 181 6.07 -7.96 -10.35
C GLY A 181 7.31 -8.59 -9.70
N THR A 182 7.22 -8.99 -8.42
CA THR A 182 8.29 -9.75 -7.75
C THR A 182 8.30 -11.23 -8.11
N GLN A 183 7.25 -11.74 -8.75
CA GLN A 183 7.11 -13.13 -9.17
C GLN A 183 7.51 -13.31 -10.64
N SER A 184 7.85 -14.55 -11.03
CA SER A 184 8.13 -14.90 -12.42
C SER A 184 6.84 -15.06 -13.21
N LEU A 185 6.84 -14.58 -14.46
CA LEU A 185 5.71 -14.79 -15.38
C LEU A 185 5.65 -16.26 -15.82
N VAL A 186 6.80 -16.82 -16.19
CA VAL A 186 7.02 -18.25 -16.45
C VAL A 186 8.09 -18.78 -15.50
N ASP A 187 8.25 -20.09 -15.37
CA ASP A 187 9.29 -20.67 -14.52
C ASP A 187 10.66 -20.08 -14.88
N GLY A 188 11.29 -19.42 -13.91
CA GLY A 188 12.56 -18.74 -14.11
C GLY A 188 13.13 -18.19 -12.80
N PRO A 189 14.45 -18.02 -12.68
CA PRO A 189 15.10 -17.69 -11.41
C PRO A 189 14.69 -16.31 -10.88
N ARG A 190 14.29 -16.24 -9.61
CA ARG A 190 14.04 -15.02 -8.83
C ARG A 190 14.93 -14.99 -7.60
N GLY A 191 16.21 -14.69 -7.80
CA GLY A 191 17.20 -14.67 -6.75
C GLY A 191 17.28 -16.01 -6.01
N LYS A 192 17.08 -15.98 -4.68
CA LYS A 192 17.09 -17.18 -3.81
C LYS A 192 15.69 -17.71 -3.49
N ASP A 193 14.63 -17.05 -3.95
CA ASP A 193 13.26 -17.47 -3.66
C ASP A 193 12.79 -18.49 -4.70
N LEU A 194 12.80 -19.76 -4.31
CA LEU A 194 12.41 -20.88 -5.17
C LEU A 194 10.92 -20.84 -5.53
N ARG A 195 10.07 -20.38 -4.63
CA ARG A 195 8.62 -20.30 -4.86
C ARG A 195 8.27 -19.14 -5.79
N ALA A 196 8.86 -17.97 -5.59
CA ALA A 196 8.68 -16.81 -6.48
C ALA A 196 9.24 -17.05 -7.89
N SER A 197 10.08 -18.08 -8.07
CA SER A 197 10.63 -18.50 -9.35
C SER A 197 9.64 -19.30 -10.22
N ARG A 198 8.48 -19.66 -9.68
CA ARG A 198 7.44 -20.39 -10.42
C ARG A 198 6.45 -19.42 -11.09
N ALA A 199 5.83 -19.89 -12.19
CA ALA A 199 4.86 -19.14 -12.99
C ALA A 199 3.69 -18.63 -12.13
N ALA A 200 3.56 -17.30 -11.99
CA ALA A 200 2.64 -16.65 -11.10
C ALA A 200 1.16 -16.86 -11.47
N ALA A 201 0.87 -16.91 -12.78
CA ALA A 201 -0.49 -17.06 -13.29
C ALA A 201 -0.98 -18.52 -13.35
N GLU A 202 -0.14 -19.49 -12.95
CA GLU A 202 -0.44 -20.93 -13.04
C GLU A 202 -0.44 -21.60 -11.65
N ASN A 203 -0.04 -20.91 -10.59
CA ASN A 203 0.23 -21.53 -9.30
C ASN A 203 -0.35 -20.73 -8.13
N ILE A 204 -0.80 -21.44 -7.10
CA ILE A 204 -0.93 -20.91 -5.75
C ILE A 204 0.44 -20.99 -5.09
N ILE A 205 1.01 -19.84 -4.71
CA ILE A 205 2.39 -19.74 -4.23
C ILE A 205 2.40 -19.27 -2.78
N PRO A 206 2.73 -20.13 -1.80
CA PRO A 206 2.97 -19.71 -0.43
C PRO A 206 4.10 -18.70 -0.36
N HIS A 207 3.88 -17.61 0.37
CA HIS A 207 4.82 -16.50 0.47
C HIS A 207 4.84 -15.93 1.89
N THR A 208 5.95 -15.35 2.29
CA THR A 208 6.03 -14.63 3.56
C THR A 208 5.35 -13.27 3.44
N THR A 209 4.86 -12.75 4.56
CA THR A 209 4.41 -11.37 4.67
C THR A 209 4.90 -10.75 5.97
N GLY A 210 5.39 -9.53 5.89
CA GLY A 210 5.75 -8.73 7.04
C GLY A 210 4.57 -7.96 7.66
N ALA A 211 3.36 -8.09 7.09
CA ALA A 211 2.22 -7.27 7.49
C ALA A 211 1.83 -7.46 8.95
N ALA A 212 1.80 -8.71 9.45
CA ALA A 212 1.48 -8.98 10.85
C ALA A 212 2.54 -8.39 11.82
N LYS A 213 3.84 -8.42 11.44
CA LYS A 213 4.89 -7.76 12.22
C LYS A 213 4.74 -6.23 12.18
N ALA A 214 4.41 -5.68 11.02
CA ALA A 214 4.24 -4.24 10.84
C ALA A 214 3.03 -3.67 11.62
N ILE A 215 2.04 -4.48 11.96
CA ILE A 215 0.93 -4.06 12.83
C ILE A 215 1.43 -3.53 14.16
N GLY A 216 2.42 -4.15 14.78
CA GLY A 216 3.00 -3.66 16.04
C GLY A 216 3.71 -2.30 15.95
N LEU A 217 4.08 -1.83 14.73
CA LEU A 217 4.61 -0.49 14.50
C LEU A 217 3.49 0.57 14.39
N VAL A 218 2.29 0.13 14.02
CA VAL A 218 1.13 0.99 13.74
C VAL A 218 0.15 0.99 14.93
N ILE A 219 0.00 -0.17 15.58
CA ILE A 219 -0.85 -0.41 16.75
C ILE A 219 0.04 -1.12 17.79
N PRO A 220 0.75 -0.37 18.65
CA PRO A 220 1.73 -0.93 19.59
C PRO A 220 1.17 -2.02 20.52
N GLU A 221 -0.11 -1.92 20.90
CA GLU A 221 -0.81 -2.88 21.75
C GLU A 221 -0.95 -4.28 21.12
N LEU A 222 -0.81 -4.36 19.82
CA LEU A 222 -0.83 -5.62 19.05
C LEU A 222 0.57 -6.18 18.76
N SER A 223 1.62 -5.55 19.28
CA SER A 223 3.00 -6.02 19.07
C SER A 223 3.17 -7.45 19.59
N GLY A 224 3.62 -8.35 18.71
CA GLY A 224 3.84 -9.77 19.04
C GLY A 224 2.58 -10.64 19.11
N LYS A 225 1.37 -10.07 19.10
CA LYS A 225 0.12 -10.81 19.20
C LYS A 225 -0.34 -11.43 17.87
N LEU A 226 0.11 -10.90 16.74
CA LEU A 226 -0.29 -11.37 15.43
C LEU A 226 0.86 -12.03 14.66
N LYS A 227 0.56 -13.13 13.99
CA LYS A 227 1.41 -13.75 12.97
C LYS A 227 0.68 -13.82 11.64
N GLY A 228 1.40 -14.01 10.54
CA GLY A 228 0.73 -14.09 9.26
C GLY A 228 1.61 -14.61 8.13
N HIS A 229 0.93 -15.02 7.07
CA HIS A 229 1.53 -15.48 5.82
C HIS A 229 0.67 -15.08 4.64
N ALA A 230 1.19 -15.24 3.43
CA ALA A 230 0.52 -14.94 2.19
C ALA A 230 0.38 -16.20 1.31
N GLN A 231 -0.70 -16.24 0.54
CA GLN A 231 -0.87 -17.15 -0.59
C GLN A 231 -1.01 -16.28 -1.84
N ARG A 232 -0.04 -16.34 -2.75
CA ARG A 232 -0.18 -15.67 -4.05
C ARG A 232 -1.04 -16.52 -4.97
N VAL A 233 -2.01 -15.89 -5.63
CA VAL A 233 -3.00 -16.56 -6.49
C VAL A 233 -3.02 -15.95 -7.90
N PRO A 234 -3.50 -16.69 -8.92
CA PRO A 234 -3.50 -16.26 -10.33
C PRO A 234 -4.56 -15.18 -10.62
N VAL A 235 -4.55 -14.06 -9.91
CA VAL A 235 -5.38 -12.88 -10.19
C VAL A 235 -4.49 -11.65 -10.33
N LYS A 236 -4.89 -10.72 -11.21
CA LYS A 236 -4.06 -9.57 -11.59
C LYS A 236 -3.99 -8.46 -10.53
N THR A 237 -5.08 -8.25 -9.81
CA THR A 237 -5.23 -7.37 -8.65
C THR A 237 -6.53 -7.72 -7.92
N GLY A 238 -6.73 -7.20 -6.73
CA GLY A 238 -7.82 -7.61 -5.84
C GLY A 238 -7.37 -8.75 -4.93
N SER A 239 -7.21 -8.45 -3.66
CA SER A 239 -6.68 -9.34 -2.63
C SER A 239 -7.63 -9.35 -1.43
N VAL A 240 -7.53 -10.38 -0.60
CA VAL A 240 -8.34 -10.53 0.60
C VAL A 240 -7.46 -10.90 1.78
N THR A 241 -7.75 -10.37 2.96
CA THR A 241 -7.09 -10.72 4.22
C THR A 241 -8.10 -11.33 5.17
N GLU A 242 -7.79 -12.51 5.66
CA GLU A 242 -8.50 -13.17 6.76
C GLU A 242 -7.71 -12.98 8.05
N LEU A 243 -8.39 -12.59 9.11
CA LEU A 243 -7.85 -12.54 10.46
C LEU A 243 -8.66 -13.50 11.34
N VAL A 244 -8.00 -14.52 11.86
CA VAL A 244 -8.55 -15.42 12.87
C VAL A 244 -7.94 -15.06 14.20
N SER A 245 -8.75 -14.70 15.19
CA SER A 245 -8.28 -14.19 16.48
C SER A 245 -9.06 -14.73 17.67
N ILE A 246 -8.40 -14.75 18.83
CA ILE A 246 -9.03 -14.87 20.15
C ILE A 246 -9.17 -13.46 20.69
N LEU A 247 -10.37 -13.12 21.10
CA LEU A 247 -10.68 -11.80 21.69
C LEU A 247 -10.74 -11.88 23.21
N GLY A 248 -10.59 -10.75 23.88
CA GLY A 248 -10.62 -10.64 25.34
C GLY A 248 -12.00 -10.89 25.96
N LYS A 249 -13.05 -11.00 25.14
CA LYS A 249 -14.41 -11.37 25.57
C LYS A 249 -15.12 -12.17 24.50
N LYS A 250 -16.12 -12.97 24.92
CA LYS A 250 -16.98 -13.70 23.98
C LYS A 250 -17.88 -12.71 23.23
N VAL A 251 -18.06 -12.96 21.95
CA VAL A 251 -18.85 -12.12 21.04
C VAL A 251 -19.71 -12.97 20.11
N THR A 252 -20.73 -12.35 19.53
CA THR A 252 -21.50 -12.89 18.40
C THR A 252 -21.01 -12.27 17.09
N ALA A 253 -21.31 -12.90 15.96
CA ALA A 253 -21.01 -12.35 14.64
C ALA A 253 -21.69 -10.99 14.43
N GLU A 254 -22.91 -10.83 14.93
CA GLU A 254 -23.66 -9.58 14.86
C GLU A 254 -22.95 -8.44 15.63
N GLU A 255 -22.49 -8.70 16.85
CA GLU A 255 -21.73 -7.72 17.64
C GLU A 255 -20.46 -7.30 16.93
N VAL A 256 -19.70 -8.25 16.34
CA VAL A 256 -18.50 -7.98 15.54
C VAL A 256 -18.84 -7.11 14.33
N ASN A 257 -19.85 -7.52 13.54
CA ASN A 257 -20.27 -6.80 12.35
C ASN A 257 -20.72 -5.38 12.67
N ASN A 258 -21.49 -5.19 13.75
CA ASN A 258 -21.95 -3.87 14.19
C ASN A 258 -20.78 -2.96 14.61
N ALA A 259 -19.82 -3.49 15.38
CA ALA A 259 -18.65 -2.73 15.82
C ALA A 259 -17.78 -2.29 14.61
N LEU A 260 -17.53 -3.20 13.67
CA LEU A 260 -16.75 -2.88 12.49
C LEU A 260 -17.51 -1.93 11.54
N LYS A 261 -18.82 -2.11 11.36
CA LYS A 261 -19.66 -1.17 10.61
C LYS A 261 -19.60 0.24 11.20
N GLN A 262 -19.64 0.36 12.52
CA GLN A 262 -19.49 1.65 13.20
C GLN A 262 -18.11 2.27 12.95
N ALA A 263 -17.04 1.46 12.97
CA ALA A 263 -15.67 1.92 12.72
C ALA A 263 -15.44 2.41 11.27
N THR A 264 -16.28 2.00 10.32
CA THR A 264 -16.24 2.49 8.93
C THR A 264 -16.98 3.81 8.75
N THR A 265 -17.78 4.24 9.73
CA THR A 265 -18.56 5.49 9.64
C THR A 265 -17.61 6.70 9.61
N ASN A 266 -17.71 7.52 8.57
CA ASN A 266 -16.83 8.67 8.34
C ASN A 266 -15.33 8.30 8.20
N ASN A 267 -15.02 7.07 7.87
CA ASN A 267 -13.66 6.60 7.63
C ASN A 267 -13.42 6.39 6.13
N GLU A 268 -12.66 7.26 5.52
CA GLU A 268 -12.38 7.20 4.09
C GLU A 268 -11.36 6.11 3.68
N SER A 269 -10.71 5.46 4.65
CA SER A 269 -9.75 4.37 4.43
C SER A 269 -10.33 2.99 4.70
N PHE A 270 -11.40 2.91 5.49
CA PHE A 270 -12.02 1.66 5.92
C PHE A 270 -13.49 1.63 5.50
N GLY A 271 -13.81 0.75 4.55
CA GLY A 271 -15.14 0.53 4.01
C GLY A 271 -15.81 -0.71 4.59
N TYR A 272 -17.09 -0.91 4.28
CA TYR A 272 -17.94 -2.01 4.72
C TYR A 272 -18.75 -2.55 3.55
N THR A 273 -18.92 -3.86 3.50
CA THR A 273 -19.89 -4.52 2.62
C THR A 273 -20.67 -5.60 3.35
N ASP A 274 -21.93 -5.75 3.00
CA ASP A 274 -22.80 -6.90 3.33
C ASP A 274 -23.28 -7.61 2.05
N GLU A 275 -22.62 -7.33 0.92
CA GLU A 275 -22.79 -8.04 -0.35
C GLU A 275 -21.74 -9.15 -0.50
N GLU A 276 -22.10 -10.24 -1.16
CA GLU A 276 -21.22 -11.38 -1.45
C GLU A 276 -20.29 -11.03 -2.64
N ILE A 277 -19.30 -10.18 -2.39
CA ILE A 277 -18.33 -9.73 -3.40
C ILE A 277 -17.18 -10.73 -3.58
N VAL A 278 -16.50 -10.61 -4.73
CA VAL A 278 -15.29 -11.34 -5.07
C VAL A 278 -14.15 -10.39 -5.46
N SER A 279 -12.96 -10.92 -5.69
CA SER A 279 -11.75 -10.12 -5.92
C SER A 279 -11.84 -9.12 -7.09
N SER A 280 -12.65 -9.40 -8.12
CA SER A 280 -12.85 -8.46 -9.23
C SER A 280 -13.67 -7.22 -8.86
N ASP A 281 -14.54 -7.32 -7.85
CA ASP A 281 -15.40 -6.22 -7.43
C ASP A 281 -14.66 -5.14 -6.63
N ILE A 282 -13.50 -5.53 -6.05
CA ILE A 282 -12.67 -4.57 -5.29
C ILE A 282 -11.70 -3.77 -6.20
N ILE A 283 -11.57 -4.12 -7.48
CA ILE A 283 -10.65 -3.46 -8.41
C ILE A 283 -11.04 -1.99 -8.58
N GLY A 284 -10.10 -1.09 -8.36
CA GLY A 284 -10.31 0.36 -8.40
C GLY A 284 -10.90 0.96 -7.13
N SER A 285 -11.12 0.15 -6.09
CA SER A 285 -11.54 0.66 -4.78
C SER A 285 -10.49 1.61 -4.20
N HIS A 286 -10.96 2.74 -3.69
CA HIS A 286 -10.14 3.75 -3.02
C HIS A 286 -10.00 3.54 -1.51
N PHE A 287 -10.67 2.54 -0.95
CA PHE A 287 -10.45 2.11 0.43
C PHE A 287 -9.15 1.31 0.55
N GLY A 288 -8.46 1.46 1.66
CA GLY A 288 -7.32 0.61 2.01
C GLY A 288 -7.77 -0.77 2.46
N SER A 289 -8.99 -0.86 2.99
CA SER A 289 -9.62 -2.06 3.55
C SER A 289 -11.13 -1.95 3.40
N VAL A 290 -11.79 -3.02 2.95
CA VAL A 290 -13.26 -3.14 2.92
C VAL A 290 -13.65 -4.37 3.70
N PHE A 291 -14.20 -4.17 4.89
CA PHE A 291 -14.66 -5.25 5.76
C PHE A 291 -15.87 -5.95 5.14
N ASP A 292 -15.81 -7.28 5.08
CA ASP A 292 -16.86 -8.14 4.54
C ASP A 292 -17.64 -8.80 5.69
N ALA A 293 -18.82 -8.27 5.99
CA ALA A 293 -19.66 -8.75 7.08
C ALA A 293 -20.27 -10.13 6.79
N THR A 294 -20.31 -10.56 5.52
CA THR A 294 -20.86 -11.88 5.14
C THR A 294 -19.92 -13.02 5.52
N GLN A 295 -18.63 -12.71 5.75
CA GLN A 295 -17.57 -13.67 6.04
C GLN A 295 -17.20 -13.75 7.52
N THR A 296 -17.89 -13.02 8.39
CA THR A 296 -17.66 -13.11 9.85
C THR A 296 -18.14 -14.45 10.37
N GLU A 297 -17.23 -15.19 11.01
CA GLU A 297 -17.51 -16.52 11.53
C GLU A 297 -17.04 -16.66 12.98
N ILE A 298 -17.88 -17.26 13.80
CA ILE A 298 -17.60 -17.57 15.21
C ILE A 298 -17.55 -19.07 15.38
N THR A 299 -16.39 -19.60 15.75
CA THR A 299 -16.22 -21.00 16.13
C THR A 299 -15.95 -21.10 17.62
N ALA A 300 -16.79 -21.84 18.36
CA ALA A 300 -16.66 -21.96 19.81
C ALA A 300 -16.66 -23.41 20.27
N VAL A 301 -15.77 -23.75 21.21
CA VAL A 301 -15.68 -25.04 21.89
C VAL A 301 -15.40 -24.80 23.37
N GLY A 302 -16.36 -25.10 24.22
CA GLY A 302 -16.28 -24.80 25.66
C GLY A 302 -16.13 -23.31 25.89
N ASP A 303 -15.03 -22.91 26.55
CA ASP A 303 -14.75 -21.51 26.83
C ASP A 303 -13.91 -20.83 25.76
N LEU A 304 -13.38 -21.59 24.81
CA LEU A 304 -12.59 -21.04 23.71
C LEU A 304 -13.50 -20.56 22.58
N GLN A 305 -13.16 -19.41 22.04
CA GLN A 305 -13.83 -18.83 20.89
C GLN A 305 -12.81 -18.28 19.89
N LEU A 306 -12.94 -18.68 18.63
CA LEU A 306 -12.22 -18.12 17.50
C LEU A 306 -13.17 -17.20 16.72
N VAL A 307 -12.68 -16.04 16.37
CA VAL A 307 -13.38 -15.04 15.56
C VAL A 307 -12.62 -14.89 14.26
N LYS A 308 -13.26 -15.24 13.13
CA LYS A 308 -12.75 -14.95 11.79
C LYS A 308 -13.39 -13.68 11.25
N THR A 309 -12.57 -12.76 10.78
CA THR A 309 -13.00 -11.56 10.05
C THR A 309 -12.25 -11.45 8.74
N VAL A 310 -12.89 -10.86 7.74
CA VAL A 310 -12.37 -10.78 6.37
C VAL A 310 -12.44 -9.35 5.87
N ALA A 311 -11.39 -8.90 5.16
CA ALA A 311 -11.39 -7.62 4.49
C ALA A 311 -10.75 -7.73 3.09
N TRP A 312 -11.39 -7.09 2.11
CA TRP A 312 -10.94 -6.97 0.74
C TRP A 312 -10.12 -5.69 0.52
N TYR A 313 -9.21 -5.73 -0.44
CA TYR A 313 -8.44 -4.54 -0.83
C TYR A 313 -7.93 -4.64 -2.27
N ASP A 314 -7.96 -3.52 -2.98
CA ASP A 314 -7.16 -3.39 -4.18
C ASP A 314 -5.71 -3.11 -3.75
N ASN A 315 -4.84 -4.12 -3.93
CA ASN A 315 -3.47 -4.08 -3.46
C ASN A 315 -2.59 -3.05 -4.19
N GLU A 316 -3.05 -2.50 -5.29
CA GLU A 316 -2.37 -1.41 -6.02
C GLU A 316 -3.10 -0.07 -5.80
N TYR A 317 -4.36 0.06 -6.24
CA TYR A 317 -5.09 1.33 -6.26
C TYR A 317 -5.53 1.79 -4.86
N GLY A 318 -6.06 0.87 -4.06
CA GLY A 318 -6.45 1.16 -2.68
C GLY A 318 -5.25 1.58 -1.83
N PHE A 319 -4.12 0.87 -1.98
CA PHE A 319 -2.86 1.22 -1.31
C PHE A 319 -2.35 2.60 -1.74
N VAL A 320 -2.30 2.88 -3.05
CA VAL A 320 -1.85 4.18 -3.56
C VAL A 320 -2.74 5.32 -3.07
N THR A 321 -4.05 5.08 -2.92
CA THR A 321 -4.95 6.09 -2.36
C THR A 321 -4.57 6.43 -0.92
N GLN A 322 -4.23 5.44 -0.08
CA GLN A 322 -3.75 5.70 1.29
C GLN A 322 -2.40 6.41 1.31
N LEU A 323 -1.50 6.03 0.41
CA LEU A 323 -0.21 6.70 0.24
C LEU A 323 -0.41 8.19 -0.07
N ILE A 324 -1.33 8.54 -0.98
CA ILE A 324 -1.59 9.94 -1.35
C ILE A 324 -2.20 10.72 -0.19
N ARG A 325 -3.15 10.16 0.55
CA ARG A 325 -3.71 10.79 1.75
C ARG A 325 -2.62 11.09 2.78
N THR A 326 -1.72 10.12 3.00
CA THR A 326 -0.56 10.32 3.89
C THR A 326 0.41 11.36 3.30
N LEU A 327 0.67 11.34 2.00
CA LEU A 327 1.52 12.33 1.32
C LEU A 327 0.97 13.75 1.47
N GLU A 328 -0.34 13.94 1.28
CA GLU A 328 -0.98 15.25 1.42
C GLU A 328 -0.93 15.78 2.85
N LYS A 329 -1.05 14.89 3.86
CA LYS A 329 -0.88 15.24 5.27
C LYS A 329 0.59 15.58 5.56
N PHE A 330 1.53 14.73 5.13
CA PHE A 330 2.96 14.90 5.32
C PHE A 330 3.52 16.16 4.65
N ALA A 331 2.91 16.58 3.54
CA ALA A 331 3.28 17.79 2.81
C ALA A 331 2.82 19.09 3.49
N LYS A 332 1.89 19.03 4.45
CA LYS A 332 1.39 20.18 5.21
C LYS A 332 2.15 20.41 6.51
N LEU A 333 2.90 19.45 6.97
CA LEU A 333 3.76 19.50 8.14
C LEU A 333 5.14 20.09 7.77
#